data_5524ffe9a920d35f4ea38bc012fc1b8d
#
_entry.id   5524ffe9a920d35f4ea38bc012fc1b8d
#
_cell.length_a   1.000
_cell.length_b   1.000
_cell.length_c   1.000
_cell.angle_alpha   90.00
_cell.angle_beta   90.00
_cell.angle_gamma   90.00
#
_symmetry.space_group_name_H-M   'P 1'
#
loop_
_entity.id
_entity.type
_entity.pdbx_description
1 polymer ?
#
loop_
_entity_poly.entity_id
_entity_poly.type
_entity_poly.pdbx_seq_one_letter_code
_entity_poly.pdbx_strand_id
1 'polypeptide(L)'
;MYNVIKVGEKDVPMLSMASVDIYYRNIFHEDAIKLQTREQDEGDIINFVLRMGFVMAKFAELKDRKEMNKLNEDAFLDWLDGFERSDILNALVDVRKTYEGQSITQSDAKKKDVEPTDK
;
A
#
# COMPACT_ATOMS: atom_id res chain seq x y z
N MET A 1 9.20 -4.29 -5.84
CA MET A 1 8.24 -5.43 -5.64
C MET A 1 6.88 -5.06 -6.18
N TYR A 2 6.35 -5.89 -7.05
CA TYR A 2 5.04 -5.68 -7.66
C TYR A 2 4.09 -6.75 -7.14
N ASN A 3 2.99 -6.34 -6.58
CA ASN A 3 1.96 -7.27 -6.12
C ASN A 3 0.59 -6.77 -6.56
N VAL A 4 -0.34 -7.70 -6.74
CA VAL A 4 -1.74 -7.34 -6.98
C VAL A 4 -2.50 -7.66 -5.71
N ILE A 5 -3.04 -6.65 -5.08
CA ILE A 5 -3.68 -6.79 -3.79
C ILE A 5 -5.19 -6.79 -3.93
N LYS A 6 -5.84 -7.74 -3.29
CA LYS A 6 -7.29 -7.80 -3.30
C LYS A 6 -7.85 -6.81 -2.28
N VAL A 7 -8.68 -5.90 -2.73
CA VAL A 7 -9.39 -4.99 -1.85
C VAL A 7 -10.86 -5.22 -2.12
N GLY A 8 -11.49 -6.05 -1.29
CA GLY A 8 -12.82 -6.56 -1.59
C GLY A 8 -12.73 -7.40 -2.84
N GLU A 9 -13.51 -7.05 -3.85
CA GLU A 9 -13.47 -7.77 -5.10
C GLU A 9 -12.60 -7.09 -6.16
N LYS A 10 -11.95 -6.01 -5.80
CA LYS A 10 -11.11 -5.28 -6.75
C LYS A 10 -9.68 -5.76 -6.67
N ASP A 11 -9.02 -5.83 -7.82
CA ASP A 11 -7.61 -6.15 -7.90
C ASP A 11 -6.86 -4.84 -8.03
N VAL A 12 -6.00 -4.54 -7.09
CA VAL A 12 -5.28 -3.27 -7.07
C VAL A 12 -3.78 -3.56 -7.19
N PRO A 13 -3.20 -3.32 -8.36
CA PRO A 13 -1.75 -3.50 -8.52
C PRO A 13 -1.01 -2.43 -7.73
N MET A 14 0.05 -2.84 -7.07
CA MET A 14 0.91 -1.91 -6.33
C MET A 14 2.37 -2.22 -6.63
N LEU A 15 3.15 -1.17 -6.78
CA LEU A 15 4.57 -1.29 -7.09
C LEU A 15 5.38 -0.55 -6.04
N SER A 16 6.29 -1.28 -5.37
CA SER A 16 7.16 -0.71 -4.36
C SER A 16 8.59 -0.73 -4.88
N MET A 17 9.14 0.46 -5.06
CA MET A 17 10.51 0.63 -5.48
C MET A 17 11.17 1.61 -4.52
N ALA A 18 12.47 1.78 -4.63
CA ALA A 18 13.20 2.67 -3.73
C ALA A 18 12.65 4.09 -3.72
N SER A 19 12.05 4.53 -4.82
CA SER A 19 11.56 5.90 -4.93
C SER A 19 10.21 6.14 -4.26
N VAL A 20 9.52 5.11 -3.77
CA VAL A 20 8.17 5.34 -3.21
C VAL A 20 8.22 6.27 -1.99
N ASP A 21 9.28 6.19 -1.18
CA ASP A 21 9.40 7.07 -0.02
C ASP A 21 9.50 8.52 -0.43
N ILE A 22 10.15 8.79 -1.56
CA ILE A 22 10.30 10.13 -2.09
C ILE A 22 8.96 10.66 -2.61
N TYR A 23 8.22 9.82 -3.35
CA TYR A 23 6.90 10.22 -3.81
C TYR A 23 5.98 10.46 -2.62
N TYR A 24 6.07 9.62 -1.59
CA TYR A 24 5.27 9.80 -0.37
C TYR A 24 5.53 11.20 0.22
N ARG A 25 6.81 11.56 0.34
CA ARG A 25 7.18 12.85 0.89
C ARG A 25 6.65 14.01 0.05
N ASN A 26 6.75 13.88 -1.26
CA ASN A 26 6.29 14.95 -2.16
C ASN A 26 4.76 15.13 -2.11
N ILE A 27 4.03 14.03 -1.92
CA ILE A 27 2.57 14.09 -1.90
C ILE A 27 2.04 14.52 -0.54
N PHE A 28 2.59 13.97 0.53
CA PHE A 28 2.04 14.16 1.87
C PHE A 28 2.87 15.08 2.75
N HIS A 29 4.04 15.50 2.29
CA HIS A 29 4.91 16.42 3.02
C HIS A 29 5.36 15.84 4.37
N GLU A 30 5.53 14.53 4.41
CA GLU A 30 6.03 13.82 5.58
C GLU A 30 7.14 12.87 5.15
N ASP A 31 8.11 12.67 6.03
CA ASP A 31 9.21 11.77 5.74
C ASP A 31 8.83 10.37 6.22
N ALA A 32 8.60 9.46 5.29
CA ALA A 32 8.17 8.10 5.60
C ALA A 32 9.16 7.37 6.51
N ILE A 33 10.44 7.60 6.31
CA ILE A 33 11.46 6.93 7.11
C ILE A 33 11.45 7.44 8.53
N LYS A 34 11.32 8.74 8.71
CA LYS A 34 11.26 9.32 10.05
C LYS A 34 10.02 8.87 10.79
N LEU A 35 8.89 8.74 10.08
CA LEU A 35 7.67 8.28 10.72
C LEU A 35 7.86 6.92 11.34
N GLN A 36 8.61 6.05 10.67
CA GLN A 36 8.80 4.71 11.16
C GLN A 36 9.75 4.59 12.34
N THR A 37 10.57 5.61 12.57
CA THR A 37 11.54 5.57 13.65
C THR A 37 11.03 6.18 14.95
N ARG A 38 9.87 6.81 14.92
CA ARG A 38 9.32 7.40 16.14
C ARG A 38 8.15 6.55 16.63
N GLU A 39 7.77 6.77 17.86
CA GLU A 39 6.68 6.04 18.44
C GLU A 39 5.39 6.41 17.73
N GLN A 40 4.60 5.43 17.35
CA GLN A 40 3.36 5.64 16.63
C GLN A 40 2.25 4.85 17.28
N ASP A 41 1.06 5.41 17.35
CA ASP A 41 -0.08 4.64 17.81
C ASP A 41 -0.69 3.92 16.62
N GLU A 42 -1.73 3.15 16.88
CA GLU A 42 -2.35 2.32 15.86
C GLU A 42 -2.93 3.16 14.73
N GLY A 43 -3.52 4.29 15.06
CA GLY A 43 -4.09 5.17 14.02
C GLY A 43 -3.01 5.73 13.10
N ASP A 44 -1.86 6.07 13.67
CA ASP A 44 -0.75 6.58 12.86
C ASP A 44 -0.26 5.51 11.88
N ILE A 45 -0.18 4.27 12.34
CA ILE A 45 0.27 3.17 11.51
C ILE A 45 -0.72 2.93 10.37
N ILE A 46 -2.01 2.93 10.67
CA ILE A 46 -3.05 2.73 9.67
C ILE A 46 -2.97 3.83 8.61
N ASN A 47 -2.87 5.08 9.05
CA ASN A 47 -2.80 6.20 8.12
C ASN A 47 -1.58 6.12 7.22
N PHE A 48 -0.45 5.74 7.78
CA PHE A 48 0.77 5.60 6.99
C PHE A 48 0.59 4.52 5.92
N VAL A 49 0.05 3.36 6.30
CA VAL A 49 -0.10 2.25 5.36
C VAL A 49 -1.11 2.61 4.26
N LEU A 50 -2.20 3.29 4.60
CA LEU A 50 -3.17 3.72 3.62
C LEU A 50 -2.54 4.69 2.61
N ARG A 51 -1.78 5.65 3.09
CA ARG A 51 -1.12 6.62 2.22
C ARG A 51 -0.07 5.97 1.34
N MET A 52 0.71 5.07 1.92
CA MET A 52 1.73 4.38 1.14
C MET A 52 1.07 3.47 0.09
N GLY A 53 -0.06 2.84 0.43
CA GLY A 53 -0.81 2.04 -0.52
C GLY A 53 -1.23 2.87 -1.73
N PHE A 54 -1.69 4.09 -1.49
CA PHE A 54 -2.05 5.00 -2.58
C PHE A 54 -0.83 5.29 -3.46
N VAL A 55 0.32 5.59 -2.86
CA VAL A 55 1.53 5.89 -3.61
C VAL A 55 1.92 4.70 -4.49
N MET A 56 1.90 3.50 -3.91
CA MET A 56 2.29 2.30 -4.64
C MET A 56 1.30 1.94 -5.74
N ALA A 57 0.00 2.14 -5.49
CA ALA A 57 -1.03 1.86 -6.48
C ALA A 57 -0.90 2.82 -7.66
N LYS A 58 -0.69 4.09 -7.38
CA LYS A 58 -0.53 5.10 -8.44
C LYS A 58 0.76 4.88 -9.21
N PHE A 59 1.81 4.46 -8.54
CA PHE A 59 3.07 4.19 -9.21
C PHE A 59 2.90 3.03 -10.20
N ALA A 60 2.17 1.98 -9.79
CA ALA A 60 1.90 0.86 -10.69
C ALA A 60 1.06 1.28 -11.90
N GLU A 61 0.13 2.20 -11.67
CA GLU A 61 -0.77 2.66 -12.71
C GLU A 61 -0.11 3.65 -13.67
N LEU A 62 0.53 4.67 -13.14
CA LEU A 62 1.04 5.76 -13.95
C LEU A 62 2.41 5.50 -14.55
N LYS A 63 3.29 4.89 -13.76
CA LYS A 63 4.66 4.58 -14.20
C LYS A 63 5.38 5.79 -14.80
N ASP A 64 5.07 6.99 -14.30
CA ASP A 64 5.60 8.21 -14.86
C ASP A 64 5.87 9.19 -13.73
N ARG A 65 7.10 9.62 -13.64
CA ARG A 65 7.53 10.51 -12.56
C ARG A 65 6.79 11.84 -12.55
N LYS A 66 6.55 12.40 -13.73
CA LYS A 66 5.88 13.69 -13.80
C LYS A 66 4.43 13.59 -13.32
N GLU A 67 3.78 12.50 -13.69
CA GLU A 67 2.41 12.29 -13.26
C GLU A 67 2.35 12.03 -11.77
N MET A 68 3.32 11.29 -11.24
CA MET A 68 3.37 11.04 -9.80
C MET A 68 3.52 12.34 -9.03
N ASN A 69 4.30 13.27 -9.56
CA ASN A 69 4.54 14.53 -8.86
C ASN A 69 3.34 15.48 -8.90
N LYS A 70 2.32 15.16 -9.67
CA LYS A 70 1.10 15.96 -9.69
C LYS A 70 0.07 15.51 -8.66
N LEU A 71 0.32 14.36 -8.02
CA LEU A 71 -0.62 13.83 -7.05
C LEU A 71 -0.60 14.64 -5.76
N ASN A 72 -1.72 14.66 -5.06
CA ASN A 72 -1.84 15.40 -3.82
C ASN A 72 -2.78 14.67 -2.87
N GLU A 73 -3.03 15.27 -1.72
CA GLU A 73 -3.87 14.64 -0.72
C GLU A 73 -5.31 14.46 -1.18
N ASP A 74 -5.81 15.37 -1.99
CA ASP A 74 -7.17 15.23 -2.53
C ASP A 74 -7.27 14.00 -3.43
N ALA A 75 -6.25 13.75 -4.22
CA ALA A 75 -6.23 12.55 -5.07
C ALA A 75 -6.21 11.28 -4.22
N PHE A 76 -5.54 11.31 -3.07
CA PHE A 76 -5.51 10.20 -2.14
C PHE A 76 -6.91 9.94 -1.58
N LEU A 77 -7.61 10.98 -1.18
CA LEU A 77 -8.94 10.81 -0.64
C LEU A 77 -9.91 10.30 -1.70
N ASP A 78 -9.78 10.80 -2.94
CA ASP A 78 -10.60 10.30 -4.04
C ASP A 78 -10.36 8.82 -4.27
N TRP A 79 -9.11 8.40 -4.17
CA TRP A 79 -8.77 6.99 -4.34
C TRP A 79 -9.39 6.13 -3.23
N LEU A 80 -9.30 6.61 -1.98
CA LEU A 80 -9.88 5.88 -0.86
C LEU A 80 -11.38 5.76 -0.99
N ASP A 81 -12.04 6.78 -1.51
CA ASP A 81 -13.49 6.77 -1.64
C ASP A 81 -13.97 5.71 -2.64
N GLY A 82 -13.07 5.12 -3.39
CA GLY A 82 -13.42 4.05 -4.30
C GLY A 82 -13.54 2.69 -3.63
N PHE A 83 -13.29 2.59 -2.32
CA PHE A 83 -13.32 1.32 -1.61
C PHE A 83 -14.24 1.40 -0.40
N GLU A 84 -14.84 0.25 -0.05
CA GLU A 84 -15.55 0.15 1.21
C GLU A 84 -14.52 0.15 2.33
N ARG A 85 -14.85 0.76 3.45
CA ARG A 85 -13.93 0.90 4.57
C ARG A 85 -13.38 -0.44 5.05
N SER A 86 -14.25 -1.42 5.22
CA SER A 86 -13.79 -2.72 5.72
C SER A 86 -12.87 -3.41 4.73
N ASP A 87 -13.12 -3.23 3.44
CA ASP A 87 -12.30 -3.89 2.42
C ASP A 87 -10.87 -3.36 2.42
N ILE A 88 -10.73 -2.03 2.48
CA ILE A 88 -9.39 -1.46 2.45
C ILE A 88 -8.63 -1.75 3.76
N LEU A 89 -9.33 -1.74 4.89
CA LEU A 89 -8.67 -2.04 6.16
C LEU A 89 -8.21 -3.49 6.22
N ASN A 90 -8.97 -4.41 5.65
CA ASN A 90 -8.57 -5.81 5.61
C ASN A 90 -7.38 -6.04 4.68
N ALA A 91 -7.12 -5.12 3.77
CA ALA A 91 -6.00 -5.27 2.83
C ALA A 91 -4.70 -4.72 3.38
N LEU A 92 -4.71 -4.05 4.54
CA LEU A 92 -3.53 -3.33 5.03
C LEU A 92 -2.32 -4.22 5.24
N VAL A 93 -2.52 -5.45 5.67
CA VAL A 93 -1.39 -6.36 5.90
C VAL A 93 -0.63 -6.60 4.59
N ASP A 94 -1.39 -6.82 3.50
CA ASP A 94 -0.77 -7.07 2.20
C ASP A 94 -0.12 -5.82 1.64
N VAL A 95 -0.73 -4.66 1.88
CA VAL A 95 -0.15 -3.39 1.46
C VAL A 95 1.20 -3.20 2.15
N ARG A 96 1.25 -3.46 3.45
CA ARG A 96 2.47 -3.30 4.22
C ARG A 96 3.56 -4.27 3.75
N LYS A 97 3.17 -5.52 3.47
CA LYS A 97 4.12 -6.49 2.95
C LYS A 97 4.72 -6.03 1.63
N THR A 98 3.88 -5.46 0.77
CA THR A 98 4.36 -4.96 -0.52
C THR A 98 5.36 -3.83 -0.32
N TYR A 99 5.05 -2.92 0.58
CA TYR A 99 5.96 -1.81 0.88
C TYR A 99 7.31 -2.33 1.38
N GLU A 100 7.26 -3.39 2.18
CA GLU A 100 8.47 -3.98 2.73
C GLU A 100 9.19 -4.91 1.76
N GLY A 101 8.71 -5.01 0.54
CA GLY A 101 9.38 -5.81 -0.47
C GLY A 101 9.05 -7.29 -0.42
N GLN A 102 7.96 -7.66 0.26
CA GLN A 102 7.59 -9.06 0.38
C GLN A 102 6.55 -9.44 -0.64
N SER A 103 6.72 -10.60 -1.23
CA SER A 103 5.79 -11.11 -2.21
C SER A 103 4.53 -11.63 -1.55
N ILE A 104 3.38 -11.38 -2.16
CA ILE A 104 2.13 -11.98 -1.69
C ILE A 104 1.48 -12.60 -2.91
N THR A 105 0.74 -13.67 -2.71
CA THR A 105 0.04 -14.31 -3.81
C THR A 105 -1.20 -14.96 -3.27
N GLN A 106 -2.14 -15.24 -4.17
CA GLN A 106 -3.32 -15.98 -3.81
C GLN A 106 -2.93 -17.37 -3.34
N SER A 107 -1.91 -17.95 -3.90
CA SER A 107 -1.50 -19.27 -3.51
C SER A 107 -0.92 -19.29 -2.10
N ASP A 108 -0.30 -18.21 -1.66
CA ASP A 108 0.20 -18.14 -0.31
C ASP A 108 -0.96 -18.21 0.68
N ALA A 109 -2.02 -17.48 0.40
CA ALA A 109 -3.19 -17.51 1.25
C ALA A 109 -3.79 -18.90 1.26
N LYS A 110 -3.84 -19.57 0.13
CA LYS A 110 -4.37 -20.90 0.06
C LYS A 110 -3.49 -21.88 0.83
N LYS A 111 -2.22 -21.70 0.76
CA LYS A 111 -1.34 -22.57 1.45
C LYS A 111 -1.53 -22.45 2.93
N LYS A 112 -1.76 -21.29 3.44
CA LYS A 112 -1.98 -21.11 4.84
C LYS A 112 -3.22 -21.86 5.29
N ASP A 113 -4.21 -21.88 4.45
CA ASP A 113 -5.41 -22.58 4.79
C ASP A 113 -5.21 -24.07 4.81
N VAL A 114 -4.38 -24.56 3.94
CA VAL A 114 -4.18 -25.96 3.84
C VAL A 114 -3.03 -26.43 4.66
N GLU A 115 -2.05 -25.61 4.71
CA GLU A 115 -0.87 -25.91 5.27
C GLU A 115 -0.84 -26.41 6.58
N PRO A 116 -1.54 -26.00 7.35
CA PRO A 116 -1.42 -26.43 8.64
C PRO A 116 -1.12 -27.83 8.65
N THR A 117 -1.35 -28.31 7.60
CA THR A 117 -1.20 -29.61 7.52
C THR A 117 0.01 -29.96 6.99
N ASP A 118 0.55 -29.24 6.25
CA ASP A 118 1.57 -29.61 5.57
C ASP A 118 2.64 -29.44 6.12
N LYS A 119 2.83 -29.46 6.55
CA LYS A 119 3.89 -29.27 6.96
C LYS A 119 4.17 -29.93 7.64
#